data_24682054f406c758d36280ea8902b562
#
_entry.id   24682054f406c758d36280ea8902b562
#
_cell.length_a   1.000
_cell.length_b   1.000
_cell.length_c   1.000
_cell.angle_alpha   90.00
_cell.angle_beta   90.00
_cell.angle_gamma   90.00
#
_symmetry.space_group_name_H-M   'P 1'
#
loop_
_entity.id
_entity.type
_entity.pdbx_description
1 polymer ?
#
loop_
_entity_poly.entity_id
_entity_poly.type
_entity_poly.pdbx_seq_one_letter_code
_entity_poly.pdbx_strand_id
1 'polypeptide(L)'
;PYYPKLTVGLPFTPVTTRRFLVHPDHPRRETAVGLVEHSLAFAVEQKLSGVHFLFVTEEEQQLLAEHDFMSRLQPEFLWRNSDYGDFDDFAGSLRSKKRKQILLERRQVADAGLAIETLGGAQLTDADMDALWSFYHDTTGRKWGKRYLNRDTFENWRQRCAERVVVVLARDGNRAVAGTFNFYRGSMLYGRYWL
;
A
#
# COMPACT_ATOMS: atom_id res chain seq x y z
N PRO A 1 -2.10 7.13 -28.96
CA PRO A 1 -2.83 6.48 -27.86
C PRO A 1 -2.00 6.41 -26.59
N TYR A 2 -2.62 6.48 -25.41
CA TYR A 2 -1.90 6.43 -24.12
C TYR A 2 -1.44 5.00 -23.75
N TYR A 3 -2.01 4.00 -24.37
CA TYR A 3 -1.70 2.58 -24.21
C TYR A 3 -1.38 1.94 -25.57
N PRO A 4 -0.63 0.79 -25.60
CA PRO A 4 0.06 0.16 -24.47
C PRO A 4 1.33 0.92 -24.03
N LYS A 5 1.78 0.70 -22.79
CA LYS A 5 3.02 1.27 -22.24
C LYS A 5 3.80 0.26 -21.43
N LEU A 6 5.11 0.43 -21.34
CA LEU A 6 5.94 -0.34 -20.42
C LEU A 6 5.85 0.28 -19.01
N THR A 7 5.56 -0.55 -18.02
CA THR A 7 5.51 -0.12 -16.63
C THR A 7 6.47 -0.95 -15.80
N VAL A 8 7.45 -0.29 -15.22
CA VAL A 8 8.41 -0.87 -14.28
C VAL A 8 7.97 -0.54 -12.86
N GLY A 9 7.59 -1.54 -12.08
CA GLY A 9 7.06 -1.37 -10.73
C GLY A 9 6.75 -2.70 -10.08
N LEU A 10 6.54 -2.69 -8.76
CA LEU A 10 5.94 -3.82 -8.09
C LEU A 10 4.43 -3.80 -8.38
N PRO A 11 3.86 -4.87 -8.92
CA PRO A 11 2.45 -4.89 -9.30
C PRO A 11 1.55 -4.49 -8.13
N PHE A 12 0.71 -3.48 -8.37
CA PHE A 12 -0.30 -2.97 -7.43
C PHE A 12 0.23 -2.56 -6.05
N THR A 13 1.52 -2.21 -5.93
CA THR A 13 2.18 -1.87 -4.67
C THR A 13 2.72 -0.44 -4.73
N PRO A 14 1.98 0.57 -4.24
CA PRO A 14 2.38 1.98 -4.28
C PRO A 14 3.37 2.30 -3.13
N VAL A 15 4.51 1.64 -3.12
CA VAL A 15 5.56 1.83 -2.11
C VAL A 15 6.85 2.22 -2.79
N THR A 16 7.45 3.32 -2.34
CA THR A 16 8.76 3.77 -2.78
C THR A 16 9.82 2.75 -2.39
N THR A 17 10.47 2.16 -3.38
CA THR A 17 11.59 1.23 -3.19
C THR A 17 12.38 1.11 -4.49
N ARG A 18 13.54 0.46 -4.42
CA ARG A 18 14.40 0.24 -5.58
C ARG A 18 13.70 -0.52 -6.69
N ARG A 19 13.84 -0.04 -7.92
CA ARG A 19 13.33 -0.69 -9.13
C ARG A 19 14.45 -1.40 -9.90
N PHE A 20 15.67 -0.91 -9.79
CA PHE A 20 16.84 -1.57 -10.37
C PHE A 20 17.45 -2.52 -9.34
N LEU A 21 17.11 -3.81 -9.45
CA LEU A 21 17.64 -4.87 -8.61
C LEU A 21 18.93 -5.40 -9.23
N VAL A 22 20.05 -4.81 -8.86
CA VAL A 22 21.38 -5.16 -9.35
C VAL A 22 22.06 -6.09 -8.37
N HIS A 23 22.64 -7.20 -8.87
CA HIS A 23 23.42 -8.11 -8.06
C HIS A 23 24.66 -7.39 -7.47
N PRO A 24 25.08 -7.68 -6.23
CA PRO A 24 26.21 -7.00 -5.58
C PRO A 24 27.52 -7.02 -6.36
N ASP A 25 27.76 -8.08 -7.15
CA ASP A 25 28.99 -8.26 -7.93
C ASP A 25 29.03 -7.39 -9.20
N HIS A 26 27.96 -6.67 -9.51
CA HIS A 26 27.89 -5.81 -10.70
C HIS A 26 27.89 -4.32 -10.33
N PRO A 27 28.51 -3.46 -11.17
CA PRO A 27 28.52 -2.02 -10.97
C PRO A 27 27.07 -1.48 -11.07
N ARG A 28 26.55 -1.04 -9.92
CA ARG A 28 25.14 -0.72 -9.77
C ARG A 28 24.67 0.36 -10.75
N ARG A 29 25.41 1.48 -10.85
CA ARG A 29 25.01 2.61 -11.69
C ARG A 29 25.02 2.24 -13.16
N GLU A 30 26.09 1.63 -13.64
CA GLU A 30 26.23 1.22 -15.04
C GLU A 30 25.14 0.22 -15.44
N THR A 31 24.88 -0.76 -14.58
CA THR A 31 23.81 -1.75 -14.81
C THR A 31 22.44 -1.08 -14.82
N ALA A 32 22.17 -0.14 -13.92
CA ALA A 32 20.91 0.59 -13.90
C ALA A 32 20.73 1.45 -15.17
N VAL A 33 21.77 2.13 -15.63
CA VAL A 33 21.78 2.86 -16.92
C VAL A 33 21.44 1.92 -18.08
N GLY A 34 22.14 0.78 -18.18
CA GLY A 34 21.87 -0.21 -19.22
C GLY A 34 20.43 -0.72 -19.19
N LEU A 35 19.83 -0.91 -18.00
CA LEU A 35 18.43 -1.30 -17.87
C LEU A 35 17.45 -0.20 -18.33
N VAL A 36 17.76 1.07 -18.09
CA VAL A 36 16.98 2.20 -18.60
C VAL A 36 17.03 2.25 -20.11
N GLU A 37 18.24 2.22 -20.70
CA GLU A 37 18.44 2.25 -22.15
C GLU A 37 17.77 1.08 -22.85
N HIS A 38 17.88 -0.13 -22.28
CA HIS A 38 17.22 -1.32 -22.80
C HIS A 38 15.68 -1.19 -22.72
N SER A 39 15.15 -0.64 -21.64
CA SER A 39 13.71 -0.39 -21.48
C SER A 39 13.19 0.58 -22.54
N LEU A 40 13.95 1.62 -22.88
CA LEU A 40 13.62 2.57 -23.94
C LEU A 40 13.65 1.91 -25.31
N ALA A 41 14.74 1.17 -25.62
CA ALA A 41 14.88 0.42 -26.87
C ALA A 41 13.73 -0.59 -27.06
N PHE A 42 13.42 -1.35 -26.02
CA PHE A 42 12.30 -2.30 -26.01
C PHE A 42 10.95 -1.60 -26.27
N ALA A 43 10.73 -0.44 -25.64
CA ALA A 43 9.49 0.31 -25.86
C ALA A 43 9.33 0.78 -27.31
N VAL A 44 10.43 1.20 -27.96
CA VAL A 44 10.46 1.57 -29.39
C VAL A 44 10.17 0.36 -30.27
N GLU A 45 10.89 -0.75 -30.06
CA GLU A 45 10.72 -2.00 -30.82
C GLU A 45 9.27 -2.52 -30.74
N GLN A 46 8.69 -2.51 -29.54
CA GLN A 46 7.32 -2.97 -29.31
C GLN A 46 6.26 -1.91 -29.61
N LYS A 47 6.64 -0.75 -30.14
CA LYS A 47 5.73 0.37 -30.48
C LYS A 47 4.86 0.79 -29.29
N LEU A 48 5.43 0.81 -28.07
CA LEU A 48 4.75 1.25 -26.87
C LEU A 48 4.68 2.79 -26.82
N SER A 49 3.67 3.32 -26.15
CA SER A 49 3.47 4.77 -26.04
C SER A 49 4.43 5.45 -25.07
N GLY A 50 5.17 4.69 -24.27
CA GLY A 50 6.16 5.20 -23.34
C GLY A 50 6.58 4.19 -22.27
N VAL A 51 7.56 4.61 -21.45
CA VAL A 51 8.09 3.85 -20.32
C VAL A 51 7.78 4.60 -19.02
N HIS A 52 7.29 3.91 -18.01
CA HIS A 52 6.97 4.45 -16.71
C HIS A 52 7.67 3.68 -15.61
N PHE A 53 8.51 4.33 -14.84
CA PHE A 53 9.07 3.79 -13.59
C PHE A 53 8.25 4.33 -12.42
N LEU A 54 7.64 3.43 -11.63
CA LEU A 54 6.70 3.81 -10.58
C LEU A 54 7.34 3.68 -9.19
N PHE A 55 7.13 4.70 -8.34
CA PHE A 55 7.56 4.71 -6.94
C PHE A 55 9.04 4.39 -6.75
N VAL A 56 9.87 5.01 -7.56
CA VAL A 56 11.34 4.92 -7.54
C VAL A 56 11.92 5.62 -6.31
N THR A 57 13.13 5.26 -5.92
CA THR A 57 13.89 6.01 -4.91
C THR A 57 14.38 7.34 -5.46
N GLU A 58 14.81 8.26 -4.59
CA GLU A 58 15.37 9.55 -5.00
C GLU A 58 16.62 9.38 -5.88
N GLU A 59 17.50 8.43 -5.53
CA GLU A 59 18.68 8.07 -6.32
C GLU A 59 18.29 7.62 -7.75
N GLU A 60 17.26 6.77 -7.85
CA GLU A 60 16.77 6.29 -9.14
C GLU A 60 16.01 7.39 -9.92
N GLN A 61 15.33 8.29 -9.23
CA GLN A 61 14.72 9.46 -9.87
C GLN A 61 15.75 10.37 -10.50
N GLN A 62 16.87 10.62 -9.81
CA GLN A 62 17.99 11.41 -10.36
C GLN A 62 18.60 10.74 -11.60
N LEU A 63 18.85 9.42 -11.53
CA LEU A 63 19.33 8.66 -12.68
C LEU A 63 18.36 8.75 -13.86
N LEU A 64 17.07 8.60 -13.63
CA LEU A 64 16.05 8.68 -14.68
C LEU A 64 15.97 10.08 -15.30
N ALA A 65 16.16 11.13 -14.50
CA ALA A 65 16.19 12.51 -15.00
C ALA A 65 17.37 12.76 -15.96
N GLU A 66 18.51 12.09 -15.77
CA GLU A 66 19.66 12.13 -16.70
C GLU A 66 19.34 11.50 -18.07
N HIS A 67 18.29 10.70 -18.15
CA HIS A 67 17.79 10.05 -19.36
C HIS A 67 16.45 10.66 -19.83
N ASP A 68 16.22 11.94 -19.56
CA ASP A 68 15.06 12.74 -20.00
C ASP A 68 13.69 12.24 -19.50
N PHE A 69 13.65 11.44 -18.43
CA PHE A 69 12.39 11.08 -17.80
C PHE A 69 11.81 12.24 -17.00
N MET A 70 10.55 12.52 -17.25
CA MET A 70 9.78 13.53 -16.49
C MET A 70 9.35 12.96 -15.15
N SER A 71 9.67 13.67 -14.07
CA SER A 71 9.22 13.32 -12.72
C SER A 71 7.77 13.72 -12.49
N ARG A 72 6.98 12.81 -11.91
CA ARG A 72 5.62 13.06 -11.44
C ARG A 72 5.51 12.73 -9.97
N LEU A 73 5.34 13.74 -9.14
CA LEU A 73 5.19 13.58 -7.70
C LEU A 73 3.73 13.33 -7.31
N GLN A 74 3.55 12.47 -6.31
CA GLN A 74 2.26 12.24 -5.66
C GLN A 74 2.44 12.40 -4.14
N PRO A 75 1.46 12.97 -3.43
CA PRO A 75 1.52 13.06 -1.99
C PRO A 75 1.38 11.67 -1.36
N GLU A 76 2.23 11.37 -0.39
CA GLU A 76 2.14 10.21 0.47
C GLU A 76 1.85 10.68 1.91
N PHE A 77 0.99 9.97 2.61
CA PHE A 77 0.67 10.27 4.00
C PHE A 77 1.46 9.31 4.90
N LEU A 78 2.36 9.87 5.69
CA LEU A 78 3.15 9.13 6.65
C LEU A 78 2.87 9.64 8.06
N TRP A 79 2.39 8.75 8.92
CA TRP A 79 2.36 9.01 10.35
C TRP A 79 3.66 8.50 10.98
N ARG A 80 4.28 9.34 11.82
CA ARG A 80 5.49 8.96 12.57
C ARG A 80 5.17 9.01 14.05
N ASN A 81 5.54 7.97 14.78
CA ASN A 81 5.50 8.02 16.22
C ASN A 81 6.59 9.01 16.72
N SER A 82 6.20 9.96 17.56
CA SER A 82 7.10 10.91 18.23
C SER A 82 7.19 10.53 19.71
N ASP A 83 7.54 9.28 19.96
CA ASP A 83 7.69 8.69 21.30
C ASP A 83 6.40 8.66 22.13
N TYR A 84 5.24 8.65 21.48
CA TYR A 84 3.95 8.46 22.16
C TYR A 84 3.89 7.06 22.76
N GLY A 85 3.63 6.98 24.06
CA GLY A 85 3.45 5.71 24.78
C GLY A 85 2.11 5.05 24.47
N ASP A 86 1.08 5.86 24.24
CA ASP A 86 -0.27 5.39 23.95
C ASP A 86 -1.05 6.38 23.07
N PHE A 87 -2.35 6.10 22.89
CA PHE A 87 -3.22 6.97 22.10
C PHE A 87 -3.52 8.30 22.79
N ASP A 88 -3.57 8.34 24.11
CA ASP A 88 -3.89 9.55 24.86
C ASP A 88 -2.73 10.55 24.79
N ASP A 89 -1.48 10.08 24.82
CA ASP A 89 -0.29 10.89 24.55
C ASP A 89 -0.34 11.50 23.14
N PHE A 90 -0.66 10.68 22.15
CA PHE A 90 -0.83 11.17 20.77
C PHE A 90 -1.97 12.20 20.68
N ALA A 91 -3.13 11.91 21.25
CA ALA A 91 -4.27 12.84 21.25
C ALA A 91 -3.93 14.14 21.98
N GLY A 92 -3.14 14.05 23.07
CA GLY A 92 -2.64 15.19 23.83
C GLY A 92 -1.80 16.16 23.00
N SER A 93 -1.03 15.66 22.04
CA SER A 93 -0.18 16.46 21.14
C SER A 93 -0.98 17.26 20.09
N LEU A 94 -2.22 16.89 19.86
CA LEU A 94 -3.06 17.52 18.84
C LEU A 94 -3.66 18.85 19.31
N ARG A 95 -3.87 19.77 18.37
CA ARG A 95 -4.64 21.00 18.63
C ARG A 95 -6.03 20.65 19.16
N SER A 96 -6.55 21.41 20.11
CA SER A 96 -7.81 21.17 20.84
C SER A 96 -8.99 20.76 19.94
N LYS A 97 -9.17 21.42 18.79
CA LYS A 97 -10.24 21.10 17.84
C LYS A 97 -10.10 19.69 17.27
N LYS A 98 -8.88 19.32 16.82
CA LYS A 98 -8.59 17.99 16.25
C LYS A 98 -8.69 16.90 17.31
N ARG A 99 -8.15 17.14 18.51
CA ARG A 99 -8.27 16.23 19.64
C ARG A 99 -9.73 15.93 19.99
N LYS A 100 -10.55 16.97 20.15
CA LYS A 100 -11.98 16.80 20.43
C LYS A 100 -12.70 15.99 19.36
N GLN A 101 -12.38 16.25 18.07
CA GLN A 101 -12.96 15.52 16.95
C GLN A 101 -12.60 14.02 17.00
N ILE A 102 -11.34 13.68 17.14
CA ILE A 102 -10.87 12.28 17.16
C ILE A 102 -11.46 11.52 18.38
N LEU A 103 -11.49 12.16 19.56
CA LEU A 103 -12.07 11.55 20.75
C LEU A 103 -13.57 11.32 20.59
N LEU A 104 -14.29 12.26 19.94
CA LEU A 104 -15.71 12.11 19.64
C LEU A 104 -15.94 10.95 18.66
N GLU A 105 -15.18 10.87 17.58
CA GLU A 105 -15.29 9.79 16.58
C GLU A 105 -15.05 8.42 17.21
N ARG A 106 -14.03 8.29 18.06
CA ARG A 106 -13.77 7.03 18.80
C ARG A 106 -14.93 6.66 19.73
N ARG A 107 -15.48 7.65 20.45
CA ARG A 107 -16.65 7.42 21.31
C ARG A 107 -17.86 6.97 20.50
N GLN A 108 -18.14 7.60 19.37
CA GLN A 108 -19.25 7.20 18.49
C GLN A 108 -19.14 5.74 18.04
N VAL A 109 -17.93 5.26 17.72
CA VAL A 109 -17.70 3.85 17.38
C VAL A 109 -17.99 2.93 18.59
N ALA A 110 -17.54 3.31 19.78
CA ALA A 110 -17.79 2.55 21.00
C ALA A 110 -19.30 2.53 21.34
N ASP A 111 -19.96 3.69 21.24
CA ASP A 111 -21.39 3.84 21.53
C ASP A 111 -22.27 3.07 20.52
N ALA A 112 -21.78 2.83 19.30
CA ALA A 112 -22.43 2.00 18.30
C ALA A 112 -22.38 0.48 18.62
N GLY A 113 -21.73 0.08 19.71
CA GLY A 113 -21.62 -1.32 20.12
C GLY A 113 -20.72 -2.18 19.24
N LEU A 114 -19.89 -1.56 18.41
CA LEU A 114 -18.96 -2.27 17.55
C LEU A 114 -17.72 -2.73 18.33
N ALA A 115 -17.40 -4.02 18.22
CA ALA A 115 -16.13 -4.56 18.71
C ALA A 115 -15.03 -4.32 17.65
N ILE A 116 -13.90 -3.73 18.07
CA ILE A 116 -12.73 -3.53 17.21
C ILE A 116 -11.66 -4.53 17.59
N GLU A 117 -11.29 -5.37 16.65
CA GLU A 117 -10.28 -6.43 16.82
C GLU A 117 -9.08 -6.19 15.92
N THR A 118 -7.89 -6.40 16.46
CA THR A 118 -6.64 -6.41 15.68
C THR A 118 -6.14 -7.85 15.60
N LEU A 119 -6.03 -8.38 14.39
CA LEU A 119 -5.70 -9.77 14.11
C LEU A 119 -4.43 -9.85 13.26
N GLY A 120 -3.50 -10.72 13.64
CA GLY A 120 -2.41 -11.15 12.77
C GLY A 120 -2.90 -12.14 11.71
N GLY A 121 -2.15 -12.29 10.62
CA GLY A 121 -2.57 -13.16 9.51
C GLY A 121 -2.90 -14.60 9.91
N ALA A 122 -2.18 -15.18 10.89
CA ALA A 122 -2.44 -16.53 11.39
C ALA A 122 -3.73 -16.67 12.21
N GLN A 123 -4.30 -15.57 12.67
CA GLN A 123 -5.55 -15.54 13.47
C GLN A 123 -6.80 -15.39 12.59
N LEU A 124 -6.61 -15.04 11.31
CA LEU A 124 -7.72 -14.81 10.38
C LEU A 124 -8.40 -16.13 10.01
N THR A 125 -9.71 -16.18 10.21
CA THR A 125 -10.57 -17.27 9.79
C THR A 125 -10.97 -17.17 8.32
N ASP A 126 -11.52 -18.23 7.75
CA ASP A 126 -12.07 -18.19 6.38
C ASP A 126 -13.22 -17.17 6.28
N ALA A 127 -14.05 -17.07 7.32
CA ALA A 127 -15.13 -16.09 7.38
C ALA A 127 -14.60 -14.64 7.36
N ASP A 128 -13.47 -14.36 8.04
CA ASP A 128 -12.83 -13.05 8.00
C ASP A 128 -12.31 -12.72 6.61
N MET A 129 -11.70 -13.71 5.95
CA MET A 129 -11.19 -13.54 4.58
C MET A 129 -12.32 -13.33 3.57
N ASP A 130 -13.46 -13.99 3.75
CA ASP A 130 -14.64 -13.78 2.92
C ASP A 130 -15.24 -12.38 3.13
N ALA A 131 -15.30 -11.92 4.37
CA ALA A 131 -15.74 -10.55 4.69
C ALA A 131 -14.81 -9.50 4.07
N LEU A 132 -13.49 -9.63 4.25
CA LEU A 132 -12.49 -8.72 3.69
C LEU A 132 -12.55 -8.69 2.15
N TRP A 133 -12.73 -9.85 1.53
CA TRP A 133 -12.91 -9.93 0.08
C TRP A 133 -14.21 -9.24 -0.36
N SER A 134 -15.31 -9.45 0.35
CA SER A 134 -16.58 -8.79 0.07
C SER A 134 -16.46 -7.27 0.18
N PHE A 135 -15.79 -6.76 1.21
CA PHE A 135 -15.55 -5.32 1.39
C PHE A 135 -14.67 -4.75 0.27
N TYR A 136 -13.60 -5.46 -0.11
CA TYR A 136 -12.77 -5.05 -1.25
C TYR A 136 -13.60 -4.97 -2.53
N HIS A 137 -14.42 -5.99 -2.76
CA HIS A 137 -15.29 -6.07 -3.94
C HIS A 137 -16.28 -4.90 -4.00
N ASP A 138 -16.90 -4.54 -2.89
CA ASP A 138 -17.84 -3.44 -2.77
C ASP A 138 -17.13 -2.08 -2.93
N THR A 139 -16.03 -1.85 -2.18
CA THR A 139 -15.26 -0.60 -2.24
C THR A 139 -14.72 -0.32 -3.63
N THR A 140 -14.18 -1.33 -4.32
CA THR A 140 -13.65 -1.17 -5.67
C THR A 140 -14.73 -1.08 -6.73
N GLY A 141 -15.91 -1.70 -6.49
CA GLY A 141 -17.06 -1.59 -7.37
C GLY A 141 -17.68 -0.20 -7.40
N ARG A 142 -17.59 0.56 -6.31
CA ARG A 142 -18.07 1.95 -6.21
C ARG A 142 -17.09 2.98 -6.80
N LYS A 143 -15.82 2.62 -6.98
CA LYS A 143 -14.80 3.51 -7.55
C LYS A 143 -14.65 3.29 -9.05
N TRP A 144 -14.30 4.36 -9.77
CA TRP A 144 -14.01 4.28 -11.20
C TRP A 144 -12.71 3.47 -11.43
N GLY A 145 -12.86 2.21 -11.79
CA GLY A 145 -11.71 1.34 -12.09
C GLY A 145 -12.09 -0.14 -12.14
N LYS A 146 -11.27 -0.91 -12.83
CA LYS A 146 -11.40 -2.37 -12.83
C LYS A 146 -10.76 -2.93 -11.57
N ARG A 147 -11.38 -3.94 -10.97
CA ARG A 147 -10.77 -4.76 -9.93
C ARG A 147 -9.53 -5.44 -10.49
N TYR A 148 -8.44 -5.37 -9.77
CA TYR A 148 -7.15 -5.92 -10.21
C TYR A 148 -6.63 -7.04 -9.29
N LEU A 149 -7.24 -7.24 -8.12
CA LEU A 149 -6.98 -8.40 -7.28
C LEU A 149 -8.13 -9.39 -7.37
N ASN A 150 -7.80 -10.65 -7.19
CA ASN A 150 -8.77 -11.75 -7.04
C ASN A 150 -8.76 -12.29 -5.61
N ARG A 151 -9.70 -13.17 -5.29
CA ARG A 151 -9.83 -13.79 -3.97
C ARG A 151 -8.55 -14.54 -3.55
N ASP A 152 -7.92 -15.22 -4.51
CA ASP A 152 -6.71 -16.01 -4.26
C ASP A 152 -5.53 -15.13 -3.83
N THR A 153 -5.49 -13.85 -4.24
CA THR A 153 -4.46 -12.91 -3.78
C THR A 153 -4.55 -12.70 -2.27
N PHE A 154 -5.74 -12.52 -1.73
CA PHE A 154 -5.95 -12.35 -0.29
C PHE A 154 -5.60 -13.62 0.47
N GLU A 155 -5.99 -14.78 -0.06
CA GLU A 155 -5.66 -16.08 0.55
C GLU A 155 -4.15 -16.35 0.52
N ASN A 156 -3.47 -16.04 -0.58
CA ASN A 156 -2.02 -16.14 -0.67
C ASN A 156 -1.31 -15.23 0.34
N TRP A 157 -1.83 -14.02 0.59
CA TRP A 157 -1.28 -13.15 1.63
C TRP A 157 -1.44 -13.77 3.02
N ARG A 158 -2.61 -14.31 3.35
CA ARG A 158 -2.84 -15.02 4.60
C ARG A 158 -1.90 -16.20 4.79
N GLN A 159 -1.72 -17.01 3.74
CA GLN A 159 -0.92 -18.23 3.83
C GLN A 159 0.60 -17.97 3.79
N ARG A 160 1.05 -17.10 2.91
CA ARG A 160 2.48 -16.91 2.61
C ARG A 160 3.12 -15.74 3.34
N CYS A 161 2.32 -14.83 3.83
CA CYS A 161 2.77 -13.60 4.50
C CYS A 161 2.11 -13.41 5.87
N ALA A 162 1.59 -14.49 6.49
CA ALA A 162 0.85 -14.41 7.75
C ALA A 162 1.56 -13.59 8.83
N GLU A 163 2.87 -13.74 8.95
CA GLU A 163 3.70 -13.01 9.91
C GLU A 163 3.90 -11.52 9.55
N ARG A 164 3.39 -11.09 8.41
CA ARG A 164 3.48 -9.70 7.93
C ARG A 164 2.12 -9.02 7.80
N VAL A 165 1.04 -9.77 7.97
CA VAL A 165 -0.32 -9.27 7.82
C VAL A 165 -0.86 -8.80 9.16
N VAL A 166 -1.46 -7.62 9.16
CA VAL A 166 -2.25 -7.07 10.28
C VAL A 166 -3.58 -6.59 9.72
N VAL A 167 -4.66 -7.12 10.28
CA VAL A 167 -6.03 -6.74 9.93
C VAL A 167 -6.69 -6.13 11.16
N VAL A 168 -7.39 -5.02 10.96
CA VAL A 168 -8.30 -4.49 11.97
C VAL A 168 -9.72 -4.71 11.46
N LEU A 169 -10.55 -5.39 12.24
CA LEU A 169 -11.96 -5.64 11.94
C LEU A 169 -12.87 -4.91 12.93
N ALA A 170 -13.93 -4.33 12.41
CA ALA A 170 -15.06 -3.89 13.20
C ALA A 170 -16.17 -4.94 13.09
N ARG A 171 -16.70 -5.38 14.24
CA ARG A 171 -17.75 -6.40 14.32
C ARG A 171 -19.00 -5.87 15.00
N ASP A 172 -20.13 -6.23 14.42
CA ASP A 172 -21.45 -6.15 15.03
C ASP A 172 -21.85 -7.58 15.44
N GLY A 173 -21.75 -7.89 16.73
CA GLY A 173 -21.77 -9.28 17.20
C GLY A 173 -20.67 -10.12 16.54
N ASN A 174 -21.03 -11.20 15.88
CA ASN A 174 -20.09 -12.08 15.17
C ASN A 174 -19.85 -11.66 13.71
N ARG A 175 -20.54 -10.64 13.21
CA ARG A 175 -20.46 -10.23 11.81
C ARG A 175 -19.44 -9.10 11.64
N ALA A 176 -18.42 -9.32 10.81
CA ALA A 176 -17.54 -8.24 10.36
C ALA A 176 -18.35 -7.25 9.49
N VAL A 177 -18.25 -5.94 9.78
CA VAL A 177 -18.97 -4.86 9.10
C VAL A 177 -18.04 -3.86 8.41
N ALA A 178 -16.79 -3.82 8.82
CA ALA A 178 -15.73 -3.03 8.17
C ALA A 178 -14.36 -3.62 8.53
N GLY A 179 -13.33 -3.26 7.76
CA GLY A 179 -11.98 -3.72 8.06
C GLY A 179 -10.89 -2.94 7.36
N THR A 180 -9.66 -3.13 7.83
CA THR A 180 -8.46 -2.68 7.13
C THR A 180 -7.55 -3.86 6.90
N PHE A 181 -6.89 -3.88 5.75
CA PHE A 181 -5.86 -4.87 5.45
C PHE A 181 -4.52 -4.17 5.35
N ASN A 182 -3.57 -4.55 6.20
CA ASN A 182 -2.30 -3.88 6.33
C ASN A 182 -1.16 -4.91 6.31
N PHE A 183 0.03 -4.44 5.92
CA PHE A 183 1.27 -5.18 6.06
C PHE A 183 2.21 -4.46 7.01
N TYR A 184 3.05 -5.19 7.73
CA TYR A 184 4.11 -4.59 8.52
C TYR A 184 5.49 -5.21 8.24
N ARG A 185 6.52 -4.40 8.42
CA ARG A 185 7.92 -4.84 8.37
C ARG A 185 8.76 -3.96 9.26
N GLY A 186 9.48 -4.57 10.21
CA GLY A 186 10.24 -3.81 11.21
C GLY A 186 9.32 -2.89 12.00
N SER A 187 9.58 -1.59 11.97
CA SER A 187 8.79 -0.55 12.65
C SER A 187 7.74 0.13 11.74
N MET A 188 7.55 -0.35 10.52
CA MET A 188 6.66 0.26 9.53
C MET A 188 5.39 -0.54 9.35
N LEU A 189 4.22 0.12 9.45
CA LEU A 189 2.90 -0.40 9.08
C LEU A 189 2.46 0.26 7.79
N TYR A 190 2.11 -0.56 6.81
CA TYR A 190 1.67 -0.15 5.48
C TYR A 190 0.17 -0.41 5.35
N GLY A 191 -0.65 0.65 5.38
CA GLY A 191 -2.07 0.56 5.11
C GLY A 191 -2.31 0.25 3.63
N ARG A 192 -2.93 -0.90 3.36
CA ARG A 192 -3.17 -1.32 1.97
C ARG A 192 -4.60 -1.06 1.52
N TYR A 193 -5.57 -1.43 2.34
CA TYR A 193 -6.99 -1.27 2.06
C TYR A 193 -7.76 -0.82 3.29
N TRP A 194 -8.68 0.11 3.05
CA TRP A 194 -9.77 0.50 3.94
C TRP A 194 -11.05 -0.04 3.32
N LEU A 195 -11.67 -0.95 3.99
CA LEU A 195 -12.70 -1.83 3.47
C LEU A 195 -13.99 -1.71 4.28
#